data_bcfe1294fb73b41056f2cca9c1dd1fc9
#
_entry.id   bcfe1294fb73b41056f2cca9c1dd1fc9
#
_cell.length_a   1.000
_cell.length_b   1.000
_cell.length_c   1.000
_cell.angle_alpha   90.00
_cell.angle_beta   90.00
_cell.angle_gamma   90.00
#
_symmetry.space_group_name_H-M   'P 1'
#
loop_
_entity.id
_entity.type
_entity.pdbx_description
1 polymer ?
#
loop_
_entity_poly.entity_id
_entity_poly.type
_entity_poly.pdbx_seq_one_letter_code
_entity_poly.pdbx_strand_id
1 'polypeptide(L)'
;MARENKTSQKKKDRIAVFHPEFVEDLRFWVEQDRKIALKAFDLIESGSCDPFSGIGKPEPLKYLLAGAWSRRLTQEHRIVYLVSDTRIDFLQARYQY
;
A
#
# COMPACT_ATOMS: atom_id res chain seq x y z
N MET A 1 -19.90 5.91 -14.94
CA MET A 1 -19.18 5.45 -15.93
C MET A 1 -17.95 4.76 -15.52
N ALA A 2 -17.75 3.76 -16.11
CA ALA A 2 -16.65 2.96 -15.72
C ALA A 2 -15.39 3.59 -16.22
N ARG A 3 -14.43 3.59 -15.36
CA ARG A 3 -13.18 4.03 -15.71
C ARG A 3 -12.47 2.95 -16.42
N GLU A 4 -12.06 3.18 -17.58
CA GLU A 4 -11.31 2.21 -18.28
C GLU A 4 -9.97 2.08 -17.66
N ASN A 5 -9.61 0.92 -17.33
CA ASN A 5 -8.35 0.71 -16.67
C ASN A 5 -7.43 -0.05 -17.59
N LYS A 6 -6.82 0.65 -18.49
CA LYS A 6 -6.03 0.01 -19.47
C LYS A 6 -4.78 -0.59 -18.95
N THR A 7 -4.27 -0.02 -17.87
CA THR A 7 -3.02 -0.51 -17.36
C THR A 7 -3.15 -1.86 -16.72
N SER A 8 -4.32 -2.16 -16.19
CA SER A 8 -4.47 -3.43 -15.51
C SER A 8 -4.39 -4.60 -16.46
N GLN A 9 -4.52 -4.35 -17.73
CA GLN A 9 -4.47 -5.43 -18.68
C GLN A 9 -3.10 -6.05 -18.79
N LYS A 10 -2.07 -5.30 -18.46
CA LYS A 10 -0.73 -5.82 -18.53
C LYS A 10 -0.23 -6.38 -17.24
N LYS A 11 -0.95 -6.16 -16.18
CA LYS A 11 -0.52 -6.60 -14.88
C LYS A 11 -1.44 -7.67 -14.37
N LYS A 12 -0.91 -8.46 -13.48
CA LYS A 12 -1.73 -9.44 -12.81
C LYS A 12 -2.74 -8.72 -11.95
N ASP A 13 -3.99 -9.12 -12.04
CA ASP A 13 -5.04 -8.56 -11.20
C ASP A 13 -4.98 -9.21 -9.85
N ARG A 14 -4.80 -8.40 -8.82
CA ARG A 14 -4.78 -8.90 -7.46
C ARG A 14 -5.93 -8.29 -6.69
N ILE A 15 -6.46 -9.04 -5.76
CA ILE A 15 -7.48 -8.55 -4.86
C ILE A 15 -6.79 -7.80 -3.75
N ALA A 16 -7.27 -6.59 -3.46
CA ALA A 16 -6.72 -5.80 -2.37
C ALA A 16 -7.48 -6.12 -1.10
N VAL A 17 -6.75 -6.44 -0.05
CA VAL A 17 -7.32 -6.77 1.25
C VAL A 17 -6.78 -5.78 2.26
N PHE A 18 -7.67 -5.14 3.01
CA PHE A 18 -7.26 -4.15 4.01
C PHE A 18 -7.48 -4.74 5.39
N HIS A 19 -6.39 -4.94 6.09
CA HIS A 19 -6.48 -5.51 7.43
C HIS A 19 -6.98 -4.47 8.42
N PRO A 20 -7.60 -4.90 9.52
CA PRO A 20 -8.16 -3.93 10.46
C PRO A 20 -7.15 -2.92 10.97
N GLU A 21 -5.94 -3.35 11.20
CA GLU A 21 -4.92 -2.42 11.69
C GLU A 21 -4.61 -1.35 10.65
N PHE A 22 -4.60 -1.73 9.37
CA PHE A 22 -4.36 -0.76 8.31
C PHE A 22 -5.49 0.27 8.27
N VAL A 23 -6.73 -0.19 8.42
CA VAL A 23 -7.87 0.72 8.41
C VAL A 23 -7.80 1.68 9.59
N GLU A 24 -7.41 1.18 10.75
CA GLU A 24 -7.24 2.04 11.92
C GLU A 24 -6.17 3.08 11.68
N ASP A 25 -5.09 2.68 11.04
CA ASP A 25 -4.02 3.62 10.74
C ASP A 25 -4.48 4.69 9.76
N LEU A 26 -5.27 4.31 8.77
CA LEU A 26 -5.83 5.30 7.85
C LEU A 26 -6.71 6.31 8.59
N ARG A 27 -7.54 5.83 9.52
CA ARG A 27 -8.36 6.71 10.31
C ARG A 27 -7.51 7.69 11.08
N PHE A 28 -6.43 7.18 11.67
CA PHE A 28 -5.52 8.02 12.43
C PHE A 28 -5.02 9.17 11.55
N TRP A 29 -4.59 8.86 10.32
CA TRP A 29 -4.05 9.91 9.46
C TRP A 29 -5.13 10.88 9.00
N VAL A 30 -6.34 10.40 8.75
CA VAL A 30 -7.43 11.30 8.38
C VAL A 30 -7.65 12.33 9.48
N GLU A 31 -7.52 11.92 10.72
CA GLU A 31 -7.75 12.83 11.84
C GLU A 31 -6.55 13.69 12.15
N GLN A 32 -5.35 13.18 11.95
CA GLN A 32 -4.15 13.89 12.34
C GLN A 32 -3.56 14.73 11.23
N ASP A 33 -3.58 14.26 10.01
CA ASP A 33 -2.96 14.99 8.91
C ASP A 33 -3.55 14.49 7.61
N ARG A 34 -4.50 15.26 7.11
CA ARG A 34 -5.24 14.85 5.92
C ARG A 34 -4.34 14.65 4.71
N LYS A 35 -3.26 15.42 4.59
CA LYS A 35 -2.37 15.27 3.45
C LYS A 35 -1.69 13.91 3.47
N ILE A 36 -1.33 13.44 4.64
CA ILE A 36 -0.73 12.12 4.76
C ILE A 36 -1.75 11.05 4.40
N ALA A 37 -2.98 11.23 4.84
CA ALA A 37 -4.04 10.28 4.48
C ALA A 37 -4.20 10.19 2.96
N LEU A 38 -4.19 11.33 2.29
CA LEU A 38 -4.33 11.35 0.84
C LEU A 38 -3.15 10.67 0.17
N LYS A 39 -1.97 10.89 0.70
CA LYS A 39 -0.80 10.21 0.16
C LYS A 39 -0.90 8.70 0.36
N ALA A 40 -1.46 8.27 1.49
CA ALA A 40 -1.66 6.85 1.71
C ALA A 40 -2.55 6.24 0.63
N PHE A 41 -3.61 6.94 0.25
CA PHE A 41 -4.45 6.45 -0.82
C PHE A 41 -3.71 6.38 -2.15
N ASP A 42 -2.84 7.35 -2.43
CA ASP A 42 -2.03 7.29 -3.64
C ASP A 42 -1.12 6.08 -3.61
N LEU A 43 -0.56 5.77 -2.46
CA LEU A 43 0.32 4.61 -2.33
C LEU A 43 -0.45 3.30 -2.49
N ILE A 44 -1.67 3.26 -1.97
CA ILE A 44 -2.52 2.09 -2.15
C ILE A 44 -2.78 1.86 -3.62
N GLU A 45 -3.11 2.92 -4.32
CA GLU A 45 -3.42 2.81 -5.74
C GLU A 45 -2.19 2.36 -6.53
N SER A 46 -1.06 2.97 -6.27
CA SER A 46 0.17 2.61 -6.94
C SER A 46 0.56 1.16 -6.64
N GLY A 47 0.44 0.76 -5.38
CA GLY A 47 0.79 -0.61 -5.00
C GLY A 47 -0.15 -1.64 -5.58
N SER A 48 -1.40 -1.29 -5.72
CA SER A 48 -2.36 -2.21 -6.31
C SER A 48 -2.10 -2.38 -7.81
N CYS A 49 -1.62 -1.34 -8.45
CA CYS A 49 -1.30 -1.42 -9.85
C CYS A 49 -0.03 -2.23 -10.08
N ASP A 50 1.00 -1.96 -9.29
CA ASP A 50 2.28 -2.67 -9.41
C ASP A 50 2.93 -2.67 -8.04
N PRO A 51 2.87 -3.80 -7.32
CA PRO A 51 3.37 -3.82 -5.95
C PRO A 51 4.87 -3.64 -5.82
N PHE A 52 5.61 -3.76 -6.90
CA PHE A 52 7.07 -3.78 -6.83
C PHE A 52 7.71 -2.51 -7.35
N SER A 53 6.95 -1.61 -7.94
CA SER A 53 7.50 -0.36 -8.44
C SER A 53 6.47 0.74 -8.32
N GLY A 54 6.90 1.97 -8.51
CA GLY A 54 6.01 3.11 -8.43
C GLY A 54 6.42 4.05 -7.33
N ILE A 55 5.47 4.86 -6.88
CA ILE A 55 5.78 5.92 -5.93
C ILE A 55 6.03 5.36 -4.54
N GLY A 56 6.71 6.11 -3.71
CA GLY A 56 6.95 5.72 -2.33
C GLY A 56 8.12 4.80 -2.12
N LYS A 57 8.95 4.61 -3.13
CA LYS A 57 10.16 3.80 -3.02
C LYS A 57 9.85 2.41 -2.45
N PRO A 58 9.11 1.59 -3.19
CA PRO A 58 8.81 0.25 -2.69
C PRO A 58 10.07 -0.55 -2.47
N GLU A 59 10.12 -1.24 -1.35
CA GLU A 59 11.27 -2.08 -1.06
C GLU A 59 10.84 -3.27 -0.23
N PRO A 60 11.50 -4.41 -0.44
CA PRO A 60 11.12 -5.62 0.29
C PRO A 60 11.55 -5.56 1.75
N LEU A 61 10.74 -6.16 2.61
CA LEU A 61 11.05 -6.27 4.02
C LEU A 61 11.27 -7.74 4.37
N LYS A 62 12.35 -8.31 3.85
CA LYS A 62 12.59 -9.74 3.99
C LYS A 62 12.74 -10.15 5.45
N TYR A 63 13.27 -9.27 6.26
CA TYR A 63 13.48 -9.59 7.67
C TYR A 63 12.16 -9.68 8.42
N LEU A 64 11.11 -9.09 7.89
CA LEU A 64 9.83 -9.10 8.56
C LEU A 64 9.06 -10.36 8.19
N LEU A 65 8.92 -10.61 6.90
CA LEU A 65 8.10 -11.70 6.43
C LEU A 65 8.33 -11.85 4.93
N ALA A 66 8.43 -13.09 4.46
CA ALA A 66 8.58 -13.32 3.04
C ALA A 66 7.38 -12.74 2.30
N GLY A 67 7.65 -12.00 1.25
CA GLY A 67 6.59 -11.37 0.48
C GLY A 67 6.16 -10.02 1.00
N ALA A 68 6.74 -9.56 2.10
CA ALA A 68 6.38 -8.26 2.65
C ALA A 68 7.18 -7.16 1.97
N TRP A 69 6.50 -6.04 1.74
CA TRP A 69 7.06 -4.87 1.10
C TRP A 69 6.61 -3.63 1.85
N SER A 70 7.30 -2.54 1.64
CA SER A 70 6.88 -1.28 2.22
C SER A 70 7.02 -0.16 1.21
N ARG A 71 6.26 0.89 1.43
CA ARG A 71 6.38 2.14 0.69
C ARG A 71 6.43 3.27 1.68
N ARG A 72 7.23 4.26 1.38
CA ARG A 72 7.41 5.40 2.27
C ARG A 72 6.21 6.30 2.24
N LEU A 73 5.61 6.52 3.40
CA LEU A 73 4.47 7.42 3.55
C LEU A 73 4.93 8.79 4.01
N THR A 74 5.74 8.81 5.06
CA THR A 74 6.41 10.02 5.53
C THR A 74 7.85 9.67 5.78
N GLN A 75 8.60 10.61 6.29
CA GLN A 75 9.97 10.35 6.61
C GLN A 75 10.10 9.26 7.67
N GLU A 76 9.10 9.15 8.54
CA GLU A 76 9.15 8.23 9.66
C GLU A 76 8.26 7.02 9.50
N HIS A 77 7.26 7.10 8.66
CA HIS A 77 6.26 6.04 8.57
C HIS A 77 6.20 5.44 7.19
N ARG A 78 5.84 4.17 7.15
CA ARG A 78 5.67 3.43 5.90
C ARG A 78 4.36 2.70 5.91
N ILE A 79 3.84 2.41 4.74
CA ILE A 79 2.80 1.40 4.64
C ILE A 79 3.50 0.08 4.38
N VAL A 80 2.95 -0.97 4.96
CA VAL A 80 3.49 -2.32 4.83
C VAL A 80 2.42 -3.19 4.20
N TYR A 81 2.81 -3.98 3.22
CA TYR A 81 1.86 -4.84 2.53
C TYR A 81 2.52 -6.15 2.17
N LEU A 82 1.69 -7.16 1.96
CA LEU A 82 2.12 -8.51 1.69
C LEU A 82 1.61 -8.89 0.30
N VAL A 83 2.50 -9.37 -0.55
CA VAL A 83 2.16 -9.63 -1.94
C VAL A 83 2.16 -11.13 -2.21
N SER A 84 1.13 -11.60 -2.84
CA SER A 84 1.07 -12.96 -3.36
C SER A 84 0.61 -12.89 -4.81
N ASP A 85 0.47 -14.05 -5.43
CA ASP A 85 0.03 -14.09 -6.82
C ASP A 85 -1.37 -13.53 -7.01
N THR A 86 -2.23 -13.71 -6.00
CA THR A 86 -3.65 -13.43 -6.17
C THR A 86 -4.13 -12.24 -5.36
N ARG A 87 -3.33 -11.75 -4.41
CA ARG A 87 -3.82 -10.68 -3.57
C ARG A 87 -2.68 -9.85 -3.02
N ILE A 88 -3.04 -8.68 -2.58
CA ILE A 88 -2.13 -7.80 -1.88
C ILE A 88 -2.83 -7.39 -0.59
N ASP A 89 -2.19 -7.70 0.53
CA ASP A 89 -2.75 -7.41 1.84
C ASP A 89 -2.08 -6.18 2.40
N PHE A 90 -2.86 -5.15 2.66
CA PHE A 90 -2.33 -3.94 3.29
C PHE A 90 -2.43 -4.12 4.80
N LEU A 91 -1.29 -4.13 5.46
CA LEU A 91 -1.19 -4.53 6.85
C LEU A 91 -1.12 -3.37 7.83
N GLN A 92 -0.32 -2.37 7.53
CA GLN A 92 -0.09 -1.25 8.43
C GLN A 92 0.19 0.01 7.63
N ALA A 93 -0.19 1.16 8.17
CA ALA A 93 0.12 2.44 7.56
C ALA A 93 0.81 3.39 8.54
N ARG A 94 1.31 2.87 9.64
CA ARG A 94 2.07 3.64 10.62
C ARG A 94 3.31 2.87 11.07
N TYR A 95 3.86 2.10 10.16
CA TYR A 95 5.02 1.28 10.49
C TYR A 95 6.26 2.17 10.55
N GLN A 96 7.02 2.04 11.61
CA GLN A 96 8.30 2.73 11.76
C GLN A 96 9.40 1.71 11.79
N TYR A 97 10.50 2.07 11.16
CA TYR A 97 11.67 1.23 11.21
C TYR A 97 12.23 1.17 12.61
#